data_e03c1ac24dcd79d39e8918a2cfeccd83
#
_entry.id   e03c1ac24dcd79d39e8918a2cfeccd83
#
_cell.length_a   1.000
_cell.length_b   1.000
_cell.length_c   1.000
_cell.angle_alpha   90.00
_cell.angle_beta   90.00
_cell.angle_gamma   90.00
#
_symmetry.space_group_name_H-M   'P 1'
#
loop_
_entity.id
_entity.type
_entity.pdbx_description
1 polymer ?
#
loop_
_entity_poly.entity_id
_entity_poly.type
_entity_poly.pdbx_seq_one_letter_code
_entity_poly.pdbx_strand_id
1 'polypeptide(L)'
;MSIINHLTQVTNVLVIGCGGAGLRSAIEIRKAGLDVCILGKRPKNDAHTVLAAGGINAALGNLDKEDSWEEHFIDTYLEGYGLGDPLKIEIMARESPSSVKEIDEWGANFAKLKNGELDQRF
;
A
#
# COMPACT_ATOMS: atom_id res chain seq x y z
N MET A 1 -8.87 8.28 43.19
CA MET A 1 -7.63 8.81 42.64
C MET A 1 -7.09 7.74 41.67
N SER A 2 -7.27 7.90 40.36
CA SER A 2 -6.85 6.90 39.36
C SER A 2 -5.32 6.96 39.23
N ILE A 3 -4.63 5.89 39.58
CA ILE A 3 -3.20 5.75 39.33
C ILE A 3 -3.04 5.54 37.82
N ILE A 4 -2.61 6.58 37.11
CA ILE A 4 -2.23 6.46 35.68
C ILE A 4 -0.90 5.71 35.67
N ASN A 5 -0.93 4.45 35.32
CA ASN A 5 0.29 3.69 35.01
C ASN A 5 0.90 4.28 33.72
N HIS A 6 2.00 5.00 33.84
CA HIS A 6 2.78 5.45 32.68
C HIS A 6 3.56 4.27 32.13
N LEU A 7 3.19 3.82 30.94
CA LEU A 7 3.98 2.85 30.18
C LEU A 7 4.97 3.64 29.30
N THR A 8 6.26 3.48 29.56
CA THR A 8 7.31 4.06 28.72
C THR A 8 7.87 2.98 27.80
N GLN A 9 7.81 3.20 26.49
CA GLN A 9 8.42 2.36 25.48
C GLN A 9 9.48 3.15 24.72
N VAL A 10 10.65 2.55 24.53
CA VAL A 10 11.74 3.14 23.75
C VAL A 10 11.80 2.43 22.41
N THR A 11 11.93 3.19 21.33
CA THR A 11 12.06 2.67 19.97
C THR A 11 12.95 3.61 19.15
N ASN A 12 13.56 3.11 18.08
CA ASN A 12 14.34 3.96 17.16
C ASN A 12 13.45 4.87 16.34
N VAL A 13 12.28 4.37 15.91
CA VAL A 13 11.34 5.12 15.06
C VAL A 13 9.92 4.95 15.57
N LEU A 14 9.20 6.06 15.66
CA LEU A 14 7.77 6.08 15.93
C LEU A 14 7.02 6.41 14.63
N VAL A 15 6.16 5.49 14.18
CA VAL A 15 5.24 5.69 13.04
C VAL A 15 3.86 6.05 13.58
N ILE A 16 3.33 7.22 13.20
CA ILE A 16 2.00 7.66 13.59
C ILE A 16 1.03 7.35 12.45
N GLY A 17 0.17 6.37 12.67
CA GLY A 17 -0.81 5.87 11.72
C GLY A 17 -0.60 4.39 11.39
N CYS A 18 -1.66 3.58 11.51
CA CYS A 18 -1.62 2.12 11.28
C CYS A 18 -2.38 1.70 10.00
N GLY A 19 -2.55 2.60 9.04
CA GLY A 19 -3.04 2.29 7.69
C GLY A 19 -1.93 1.71 6.80
N GLY A 20 -2.22 1.48 5.52
CA GLY A 20 -1.27 0.87 4.57
C GLY A 20 0.08 1.57 4.51
N ALA A 21 0.09 2.90 4.43
CA ALA A 21 1.33 3.67 4.39
C ALA A 21 2.19 3.51 5.66
N GLY A 22 1.54 3.55 6.85
CA GLY A 22 2.26 3.36 8.12
C GLY A 22 2.81 1.95 8.27
N LEU A 23 2.05 0.93 7.88
CA LEU A 23 2.51 -0.46 7.90
C LEU A 23 3.66 -0.68 6.91
N ARG A 24 3.56 -0.13 5.70
CA ARG A 24 4.63 -0.21 4.70
C ARG A 24 5.92 0.44 5.19
N SER A 25 5.81 1.64 5.79
CA SER A 25 6.96 2.33 6.39
C SER A 25 7.60 1.50 7.51
N ALA A 26 6.78 0.90 8.38
CA ALA A 26 7.29 0.08 9.47
C ALA A 26 8.01 -1.18 8.98
N ILE A 27 7.54 -1.81 7.90
CA ILE A 27 8.21 -2.95 7.26
C ILE A 27 9.60 -2.54 6.78
N GLU A 28 9.74 -1.41 6.08
CA GLU A 28 11.04 -0.94 5.59
C GLU A 28 12.00 -0.57 6.74
N ILE A 29 11.49 0.06 7.80
CA ILE A 29 12.26 0.35 9.01
C ILE A 29 12.79 -0.95 9.63
N ARG A 30 11.95 -1.99 9.73
CA ARG A 30 12.39 -3.30 10.24
C ARG A 30 13.38 -3.99 9.33
N LYS A 31 13.21 -3.92 8.00
CA LYS A 31 14.19 -4.43 7.03
C LYS A 31 15.54 -3.74 7.18
N ALA A 32 15.55 -2.45 7.56
CA ALA A 32 16.78 -1.72 7.88
C ALA A 32 17.40 -2.06 9.25
N GLY A 33 16.83 -3.01 9.99
CA GLY A 33 17.35 -3.47 11.29
C GLY A 33 17.00 -2.56 12.47
N LEU A 34 16.12 -1.58 12.31
CA LEU A 34 15.72 -0.65 13.35
C LEU A 34 14.45 -1.11 14.07
N ASP A 35 14.36 -0.75 15.35
CA ASP A 35 13.11 -0.96 16.10
C ASP A 35 12.09 0.11 15.75
N VAL A 36 10.84 -0.31 15.58
CA VAL A 36 9.74 0.56 15.21
C VAL A 36 8.53 0.31 16.10
N CYS A 37 7.91 1.41 16.53
CA CYS A 37 6.62 1.40 17.18
C CYS A 37 5.59 2.08 16.27
N ILE A 38 4.41 1.48 16.11
CA ILE A 38 3.31 2.06 15.34
C ILE A 38 2.23 2.51 16.32
N LEU A 39 1.88 3.79 16.26
CA LEU A 39 0.79 4.35 17.04
C LEU A 39 -0.44 4.57 16.16
N GLY A 40 -1.52 3.85 16.43
CA GLY A 40 -2.81 3.99 15.74
C GLY A 40 -3.86 4.64 16.62
N LYS A 41 -4.71 5.49 16.03
CA LYS A 41 -5.87 6.10 16.73
C LYS A 41 -7.00 5.09 16.99
N ARG A 42 -7.13 4.10 16.10
CA ARG A 42 -8.19 3.07 16.12
C ARG A 42 -7.57 1.68 16.11
N PRO A 43 -8.34 0.64 16.47
CA PRO A 43 -7.92 -0.73 16.23
C PRO A 43 -7.46 -0.95 14.78
N LYS A 44 -6.48 -1.83 14.57
CA LYS A 44 -5.91 -2.07 13.24
C LYS A 44 -6.94 -2.44 12.16
N ASN A 45 -8.04 -3.06 12.56
CA ASN A 45 -9.11 -3.49 11.64
C ASN A 45 -10.01 -2.35 11.15
N ASP A 46 -9.89 -1.16 11.72
CA ASP A 46 -10.68 0.02 11.35
C ASP A 46 -9.94 0.95 10.36
N ALA A 47 -8.76 0.57 9.91
CA ALA A 47 -8.03 1.32 8.89
C ALA A 47 -8.74 1.18 7.53
N HIS A 48 -8.83 2.28 6.77
CA HIS A 48 -9.45 2.27 5.43
C HIS A 48 -8.82 1.23 4.50
N THR A 49 -7.53 1.00 4.59
CA THR A 49 -6.84 -0.04 3.81
C THR A 49 -7.38 -1.44 4.11
N VAL A 50 -7.76 -1.73 5.35
CA VAL A 50 -8.34 -3.02 5.75
C VAL A 50 -9.80 -3.13 5.32
N LEU A 51 -10.53 -2.01 5.31
CA LEU A 51 -11.92 -1.94 4.90
C LEU A 51 -12.11 -1.88 3.38
N ALA A 52 -11.04 -1.64 2.62
CA ALA A 52 -11.10 -1.57 1.16
C ALA A 52 -11.50 -2.93 0.58
N ALA A 53 -12.46 -2.90 -0.36
CA ALA A 53 -13.00 -4.10 -1.02
C ALA A 53 -13.04 -3.96 -2.55
N GLY A 54 -12.52 -2.85 -3.10
CA GLY A 54 -12.61 -2.53 -4.53
C GLY A 54 -11.50 -3.13 -5.39
N GLY A 55 -10.38 -3.45 -4.82
CA GLY A 55 -9.18 -3.88 -5.56
C GLY A 55 -8.07 -2.83 -5.58
N ILE A 56 -7.03 -3.10 -6.35
CA ILE A 56 -5.84 -2.26 -6.51
C ILE A 56 -5.58 -2.08 -8.00
N ASN A 57 -5.35 -0.85 -8.44
CA ASN A 57 -4.95 -0.56 -9.81
C ASN A 57 -3.44 -0.70 -9.97
N ALA A 58 -3.03 -1.47 -10.98
CA ALA A 58 -1.64 -1.63 -11.38
C ALA A 58 -1.59 -2.15 -12.82
N ALA A 59 -0.70 -1.61 -13.62
CA ALA A 59 -0.47 -2.03 -14.99
C ALA A 59 0.39 -3.31 -15.02
N LEU A 60 -0.23 -4.48 -14.92
CA LEU A 60 0.47 -5.77 -14.87
C LEU A 60 0.71 -6.40 -16.25
N GLY A 61 -0.06 -6.01 -17.26
CA GLY A 61 0.02 -6.58 -18.60
C GLY A 61 -0.35 -8.07 -18.68
N ASN A 62 -1.07 -8.62 -17.69
CA ASN A 62 -1.39 -10.05 -17.64
C ASN A 62 -2.48 -10.44 -18.65
N LEU A 63 -3.50 -9.61 -18.80
CA LEU A 63 -4.60 -9.81 -19.76
C LEU A 63 -4.41 -8.94 -21.00
N ASP A 64 -4.21 -7.65 -20.84
CA ASP A 64 -3.86 -6.74 -21.91
C ASP A 64 -2.35 -6.54 -21.95
N LYS A 65 -1.72 -6.93 -23.06
CA LYS A 65 -0.27 -6.82 -23.23
C LYS A 65 0.20 -5.41 -23.56
N GLU A 66 -0.72 -4.52 -23.91
CA GLU A 66 -0.44 -3.11 -24.16
C GLU A 66 -0.62 -2.25 -22.90
N ASP A 67 -1.22 -2.81 -21.84
CA ASP A 67 -1.33 -2.18 -20.52
C ASP A 67 0.03 -1.72 -20.00
N SER A 68 0.18 -0.45 -19.70
CA SER A 68 1.44 0.18 -19.34
C SER A 68 1.28 1.14 -18.17
N TRP A 69 2.38 1.37 -17.45
CA TRP A 69 2.39 2.36 -16.38
C TRP A 69 2.16 3.78 -16.93
N GLU A 70 2.54 4.07 -18.17
CA GLU A 70 2.30 5.35 -18.84
C GLU A 70 0.80 5.62 -19.01
N GLU A 71 0.06 4.62 -19.43
CA GLU A 71 -1.39 4.69 -19.55
C GLU A 71 -2.05 4.86 -18.17
N HIS A 72 -1.65 4.05 -17.20
CA HIS A 72 -2.10 4.18 -15.82
C HIS A 72 -1.81 5.58 -15.24
N PHE A 73 -0.64 6.16 -15.56
CA PHE A 73 -0.31 7.53 -15.17
C PHE A 73 -1.26 8.55 -15.81
N ILE A 74 -1.46 8.47 -17.14
CA ILE A 74 -2.30 9.40 -17.89
C ILE A 74 -3.73 9.36 -17.37
N ASP A 75 -4.30 8.17 -17.23
CA ASP A 75 -5.67 8.00 -16.75
C ASP A 75 -5.83 8.54 -15.33
N THR A 76 -4.91 8.22 -14.43
CA THR A 76 -4.96 8.71 -13.06
C THR A 76 -4.87 10.23 -12.99
N TYR A 77 -4.02 10.84 -13.83
CA TYR A 77 -3.85 12.29 -13.87
C TYR A 77 -5.10 12.99 -14.43
N LEU A 78 -5.67 12.46 -15.50
CA LEU A 78 -6.87 13.01 -16.15
C LEU A 78 -8.11 12.86 -15.25
N GLU A 79 -8.34 11.68 -14.68
CA GLU A 79 -9.43 11.42 -13.74
C GLU A 79 -9.32 12.28 -12.47
N GLY A 80 -8.09 12.62 -12.08
CA GLY A 80 -7.81 13.54 -10.99
C GLY A 80 -8.01 15.01 -11.33
N TYR A 81 -8.48 15.34 -12.56
CA TYR A 81 -8.71 16.72 -13.03
C TYR A 81 -7.50 17.64 -12.86
N GLY A 82 -6.29 17.09 -12.91
CA GLY A 82 -5.05 17.83 -12.72
C GLY A 82 -4.79 18.32 -11.28
N LEU A 83 -5.56 17.85 -10.29
CA LEU A 83 -5.38 18.21 -8.88
C LEU A 83 -4.21 17.45 -8.22
N GLY A 84 -3.84 16.31 -8.78
CA GLY A 84 -2.74 15.50 -8.27
C GLY A 84 -1.36 16.04 -8.66
N ASP A 85 -0.37 15.81 -7.82
CA ASP A 85 1.04 16.06 -8.14
C ASP A 85 1.50 15.05 -9.20
N PRO A 86 1.83 15.46 -10.43
CA PRO A 86 2.15 14.53 -11.52
C PRO A 86 3.38 13.67 -11.20
N LEU A 87 4.37 14.19 -10.48
CA LEU A 87 5.54 13.41 -10.11
C LEU A 87 5.17 12.24 -9.17
N LYS A 88 4.28 12.48 -8.22
CA LYS A 88 3.82 11.43 -7.30
C LYS A 88 2.94 10.40 -7.99
N ILE A 89 2.11 10.83 -8.96
CA ILE A 89 1.29 9.93 -9.77
C ILE A 89 2.21 9.05 -10.64
N GLU A 90 3.25 9.62 -11.25
CA GLU A 90 4.22 8.87 -12.04
C GLU A 90 4.92 7.80 -11.20
N ILE A 91 5.45 8.16 -10.02
CA ILE A 91 6.09 7.22 -9.11
C ILE A 91 5.11 6.10 -8.73
N MET A 92 3.89 6.44 -8.36
CA MET A 92 2.86 5.47 -8.02
C MET A 92 2.56 4.52 -9.19
N ALA A 93 2.35 5.03 -10.40
CA ALA A 93 2.05 4.22 -11.57
C ALA A 93 3.20 3.28 -11.94
N ARG A 94 4.45 3.75 -11.88
CA ARG A 94 5.66 2.94 -12.16
C ARG A 94 5.88 1.84 -11.12
N GLU A 95 5.64 2.13 -9.83
CA GLU A 95 5.94 1.21 -8.74
C GLU A 95 4.78 0.27 -8.40
N SER A 96 3.55 0.58 -8.84
CA SER A 96 2.37 -0.24 -8.50
C SER A 96 2.49 -1.71 -8.92
N PRO A 97 3.02 -2.08 -10.12
CA PRO A 97 3.15 -3.48 -10.49
C PRO A 97 4.05 -4.29 -9.55
N SER A 98 5.19 -3.73 -9.16
CA SER A 98 6.11 -4.39 -8.22
C SER A 98 5.52 -4.47 -6.81
N SER A 99 4.84 -3.41 -6.37
CA SER A 99 4.18 -3.36 -5.07
C SER A 99 3.05 -4.38 -4.94
N VAL A 100 2.24 -4.56 -5.99
CA VAL A 100 1.16 -5.57 -6.00
C VAL A 100 1.74 -6.98 -5.94
N LYS A 101 2.81 -7.27 -6.69
CA LYS A 101 3.50 -8.56 -6.64
C LYS A 101 4.08 -8.84 -5.25
N GLU A 102 4.71 -7.84 -4.63
CA GLU A 102 5.24 -7.97 -3.26
C GLU A 102 4.14 -8.27 -2.23
N ILE A 103 2.97 -7.63 -2.36
CA ILE A 103 1.81 -7.90 -1.50
C ILE A 103 1.26 -9.32 -1.73
N ASP A 104 1.23 -9.81 -2.97
CA ASP A 104 0.88 -11.21 -3.30
C ASP A 104 1.86 -12.20 -2.64
N GLU A 105 3.16 -11.92 -2.73
CA GLU A 105 4.21 -12.72 -2.06
C GLU A 105 4.06 -12.74 -0.53
N TRP A 106 3.54 -11.67 0.08
CA TRP A 106 3.22 -11.62 1.50
C TRP A 106 1.95 -12.40 1.87
N GLY A 107 1.27 -12.98 0.89
CA GLY A 107 0.11 -13.83 1.08
C GLY A 107 -1.23 -13.11 0.97
N ALA A 108 -1.29 -11.97 0.30
CA ALA A 108 -2.58 -11.38 -0.04
C ALA A 108 -3.37 -12.30 -0.98
N ASN A 109 -4.64 -12.50 -0.69
CA ASN A 109 -5.48 -13.44 -1.42
C ASN A 109 -6.09 -12.81 -2.68
N PHE A 110 -5.25 -12.50 -3.67
CA PHE A 110 -5.71 -12.04 -4.97
C PHE A 110 -6.28 -13.19 -5.81
N ALA A 111 -7.26 -12.88 -6.67
CA ALA A 111 -7.71 -13.80 -7.70
C ALA A 111 -6.56 -14.10 -8.68
N LYS A 112 -6.49 -15.35 -9.16
CA LYS A 112 -5.43 -15.79 -10.07
C LYS A 112 -6.03 -16.48 -11.30
N LEU A 113 -5.37 -16.27 -12.43
CA LEU A 113 -5.64 -16.96 -13.67
C LEU A 113 -5.19 -18.43 -13.57
N LYS A 114 -5.62 -19.26 -14.54
CA LYS A 114 -5.24 -20.69 -14.59
C LYS A 114 -3.72 -20.91 -14.70
N ASN A 115 -2.99 -19.95 -15.24
CA ASN A 115 -1.53 -19.98 -15.37
C ASN A 115 -0.80 -19.50 -14.11
N GLY A 116 -1.54 -19.08 -13.05
CA GLY A 116 -0.99 -18.59 -11.78
C GLY A 116 -0.72 -17.10 -11.72
N GLU A 117 -0.88 -16.36 -12.82
CA GLU A 117 -0.78 -14.90 -12.84
C GLU A 117 -1.97 -14.24 -12.12
N LEU A 118 -1.75 -13.03 -11.63
CA LEU A 118 -2.82 -12.25 -11.01
C LEU A 118 -3.92 -11.94 -12.02
N ASP A 119 -5.17 -12.14 -11.61
CA ASP A 119 -6.33 -11.79 -12.43
C ASP A 119 -6.52 -10.27 -12.43
N GLN A 120 -6.65 -9.68 -13.61
CA GLN A 120 -6.93 -8.27 -13.82
C GLN A 120 -8.36 -8.09 -14.31
N ARG A 121 -8.95 -6.94 -13.99
CA ARG A 121 -10.20 -6.47 -14.60
C ARG A 121 -9.91 -5.16 -15.33
N PHE A 122 -10.60 -4.97 -16.43
CA PHE A 122 -10.63 -3.72 -17.17
C PHE A 122 -11.60 -2.74 -16.51
#